data_32d6bb93bca58051c95b7958659f62ea
#
_entry.id   32d6bb93bca58051c95b7958659f62ea
#
_cell.length_a   1.000
_cell.length_b   1.000
_cell.length_c   1.000
_cell.angle_alpha   90.00
_cell.angle_beta   90.00
_cell.angle_gamma   90.00
#
_symmetry.space_group_name_H-M   'P 1'
#
loop_
_entity.id
_entity.type
_entity.pdbx_description
1 polymer ?
#
loop_
_entity_poly.entity_id
_entity_poly.type
_entity_poly.pdbx_seq_one_letter_code
_entity_poly.pdbx_strand_id
1 'polypeptide(L)'
;MGAHLRERLQRPGPKRILALDGGGSRGLLTLGVLAQLERHLAERSGQGDKFRLAHYFDLIGGTSTGAIIATTLALEWRVRDVVDLYFKLLPAIFARPQVPGPLRVLIPAFKNKALTQALNEYLGDRMLKSEDLKTGLAIHSKRIDSGSAWVVVNNPDWCYFDSKYGSEGIANSDFYLRDLVQSSAAAPTYFADVRVPLARNKSGNVSGYAHFFDGGVSPNNNPALQLLLTVTEPAFGFNWQAGEDKLLI
;
A
#
# COMPACT_ATOMS: atom_id res chain seq x y z
N MET A 1 -3.73 16.19 -8.80
CA MET A 1 -3.57 15.72 -7.41
C MET A 1 -3.81 16.87 -6.47
N GLY A 2 -4.69 16.66 -5.54
CA GLY A 2 -5.36 17.73 -4.84
C GLY A 2 -4.44 18.58 -3.99
N ALA A 3 -4.61 19.87 -4.13
CA ALA A 3 -4.11 20.88 -3.18
C ALA A 3 -4.41 20.43 -1.73
N HIS A 4 -5.55 19.80 -1.51
CA HIS A 4 -6.01 19.27 -0.23
C HIS A 4 -5.06 18.24 0.41
N LEU A 5 -4.51 17.27 -0.36
CA LEU A 5 -3.59 16.27 0.22
C LEU A 5 -2.25 16.93 0.60
N ARG A 6 -1.69 17.78 -0.28
CA ARG A 6 -0.46 18.52 0.01
C ARG A 6 -0.64 19.39 1.26
N GLU A 7 -1.71 20.17 1.32
CA GLU A 7 -2.05 20.98 2.49
C GLU A 7 -2.12 20.14 3.78
N ARG A 8 -2.78 18.99 3.73
CA ARG A 8 -2.88 18.09 4.86
C ARG A 8 -1.51 17.57 5.32
N LEU A 9 -0.68 17.11 4.38
CA LEU A 9 0.65 16.58 4.69
C LEU A 9 1.58 17.65 5.25
N GLN A 10 1.46 18.89 4.77
CA GLN A 10 2.29 20.03 5.19
C GLN A 10 1.70 20.81 6.37
N ARG A 11 0.47 20.52 6.78
CA ARG A 11 -0.18 21.19 7.92
C ARG A 11 0.71 21.12 9.15
N PRO A 12 0.93 22.24 9.89
CA PRO A 12 1.70 22.23 11.13
C PRO A 12 0.98 21.43 12.23
N GLY A 13 1.74 21.02 13.25
CA GLY A 13 1.26 20.31 14.43
C GLY A 13 1.61 18.82 14.43
N PRO A 14 1.18 18.11 15.48
CA PRO A 14 1.46 16.68 15.63
C PRO A 14 0.92 15.85 14.47
N LYS A 15 1.71 14.86 14.06
CA LYS A 15 1.39 13.93 12.98
C LYS A 15 1.12 12.53 13.49
N ARG A 16 0.27 11.80 12.79
CA ARG A 16 -0.12 10.44 13.16
C ARG A 16 0.07 9.51 11.97
N ILE A 17 0.84 8.46 12.22
CA ILE A 17 1.11 7.40 11.25
C ILE A 17 0.42 6.12 11.71
N LEU A 18 -0.20 5.40 10.79
CA LEU A 18 -0.65 4.04 10.99
C LEU A 18 0.25 3.09 10.21
N ALA A 19 1.00 2.26 10.92
CA ALA A 19 1.87 1.24 10.36
C ALA A 19 1.16 -0.13 10.38
N LEU A 20 1.06 -0.80 9.23
CA LEU A 20 0.32 -2.04 9.05
C LEU A 20 1.21 -3.15 8.52
N ASP A 21 1.40 -4.18 9.35
CA ASP A 21 2.26 -5.33 9.06
C ASP A 21 1.74 -6.18 7.90
N GLY A 22 2.68 -6.81 7.21
CA GLY A 22 2.39 -7.96 6.35
C GLY A 22 2.05 -9.20 7.18
N GLY A 23 1.13 -10.03 6.69
CA GLY A 23 0.75 -11.22 7.45
C GLY A 23 -0.29 -12.14 6.81
N GLY A 24 -0.64 -11.97 5.55
CA GLY A 24 -1.63 -12.81 4.87
C GLY A 24 -2.98 -12.82 5.59
N SER A 25 -3.49 -14.00 5.92
CA SER A 25 -4.79 -14.14 6.63
C SER A 25 -4.82 -13.49 8.02
N ARG A 26 -3.66 -13.25 8.65
CA ARG A 26 -3.56 -12.55 9.94
C ARG A 26 -4.02 -11.09 9.87
N GLY A 27 -4.16 -10.51 8.67
CA GLY A 27 -4.79 -9.20 8.47
C GLY A 27 -6.20 -9.09 9.07
N LEU A 28 -6.93 -10.20 9.26
CA LEU A 28 -8.19 -10.18 9.99
C LEU A 28 -8.04 -9.78 11.45
N LEU A 29 -6.93 -10.15 12.11
CA LEU A 29 -6.65 -9.71 13.49
C LEU A 29 -6.39 -8.20 13.51
N THR A 30 -5.61 -7.70 12.57
CA THR A 30 -5.39 -6.25 12.40
C THR A 30 -6.70 -5.51 12.18
N LEU A 31 -7.58 -6.01 11.32
CA LEU A 31 -8.89 -5.41 11.06
C LEU A 31 -9.79 -5.43 12.31
N GLY A 32 -9.72 -6.48 13.13
CA GLY A 32 -10.43 -6.53 14.42
C GLY A 32 -10.02 -5.39 15.37
N VAL A 33 -8.71 -5.12 15.47
CA VAL A 33 -8.18 -3.99 16.26
C VAL A 33 -8.60 -2.65 15.66
N LEU A 34 -8.46 -2.50 14.33
CA LEU A 34 -8.85 -1.27 13.63
C LEU A 34 -10.33 -0.96 13.73
N ALA A 35 -11.20 -1.97 13.75
CA ALA A 35 -12.64 -1.78 13.94
C ALA A 35 -12.97 -1.19 15.32
N GLN A 36 -12.28 -1.64 16.37
CA GLN A 36 -12.42 -1.06 17.70
C GLN A 36 -11.88 0.37 17.73
N LEU A 37 -10.71 0.61 17.12
CA LEU A 37 -10.11 1.94 17.02
C LEU A 37 -11.02 2.91 16.27
N GLU A 38 -11.56 2.52 15.11
CA GLU A 38 -12.49 3.33 14.32
C GLU A 38 -13.72 3.72 15.14
N ARG A 39 -14.32 2.75 15.87
CA ARG A 39 -15.48 2.98 16.73
C ARG A 39 -15.16 3.99 17.84
N HIS A 40 -14.06 3.79 18.58
CA HIS A 40 -13.70 4.69 19.69
C HIS A 40 -13.39 6.12 19.21
N LEU A 41 -12.70 6.25 18.08
CA LEU A 41 -12.40 7.56 17.51
C LEU A 41 -13.66 8.23 16.94
N ALA A 42 -14.58 7.48 16.36
CA ALA A 42 -15.87 7.97 15.90
C ALA A 42 -16.72 8.52 17.05
N GLU A 43 -16.77 7.78 18.18
CA GLU A 43 -17.46 8.21 19.41
C GLU A 43 -16.82 9.50 19.96
N ARG A 44 -15.49 9.53 20.13
CA ARG A 44 -14.76 10.70 20.67
C ARG A 44 -14.84 11.95 19.80
N SER A 45 -14.92 11.79 18.49
CA SER A 45 -15.03 12.92 17.55
C SER A 45 -16.46 13.42 17.39
N GLY A 46 -17.46 12.69 17.87
CA GLY A 46 -18.87 12.98 17.65
C GLY A 46 -19.36 12.79 16.21
N GLN A 47 -18.53 12.23 15.32
CA GLN A 47 -18.84 12.07 13.90
C GLN A 47 -19.65 10.78 13.60
N GLY A 48 -19.71 9.85 14.54
CA GLY A 48 -20.43 8.58 14.38
C GLY A 48 -20.05 7.86 13.07
N ASP A 49 -21.06 7.43 12.33
CA ASP A 49 -20.89 6.68 11.07
C ASP A 49 -20.16 7.45 9.93
N LYS A 50 -19.98 8.75 10.06
CA LYS A 50 -19.23 9.56 9.07
C LYS A 50 -17.73 9.52 9.29
N PHE A 51 -17.28 9.09 10.47
CA PHE A 51 -15.86 9.00 10.79
C PHE A 51 -15.15 7.96 9.91
N ARG A 52 -13.92 8.25 9.53
CA ARG A 52 -13.01 7.35 8.81
C ARG A 52 -11.62 7.44 9.42
N LEU A 53 -10.89 6.33 9.45
CA LEU A 53 -9.50 6.32 9.93
C LEU A 53 -8.60 7.26 9.09
N ALA A 54 -8.90 7.44 7.80
CA ALA A 54 -8.24 8.42 6.95
C ALA A 54 -8.36 9.86 7.49
N HIS A 55 -9.37 10.18 8.28
CA HIS A 55 -9.51 11.52 8.88
C HIS A 55 -8.56 11.73 10.07
N TYR A 56 -8.18 10.64 10.74
CA TYR A 56 -7.37 10.70 11.96
C TYR A 56 -5.87 10.58 11.67
N PHE A 57 -5.48 9.66 10.76
CA PHE A 57 -4.09 9.42 10.42
C PHE A 57 -3.65 10.29 9.24
N ASP A 58 -2.48 10.93 9.36
CA ASP A 58 -1.89 11.78 8.33
C ASP A 58 -1.14 10.95 7.27
N LEU A 59 -0.66 9.76 7.65
CA LEU A 59 -0.06 8.77 6.76
C LEU A 59 -0.49 7.36 7.20
N ILE A 60 -0.89 6.54 6.24
CA ILE A 60 -1.14 5.11 6.45
C ILE A 60 -0.18 4.34 5.55
N GLY A 61 0.64 3.50 6.15
CA GLY A 61 1.59 2.69 5.41
C GLY A 61 1.45 1.20 5.70
N GLY A 62 1.69 0.36 4.71
CA GLY A 62 1.54 -1.07 4.89
C GLY A 62 2.39 -1.92 3.95
N THR A 63 2.57 -3.17 4.34
CA THR A 63 3.26 -4.22 3.60
C THR A 63 2.30 -5.38 3.36
N SER A 64 2.29 -5.96 2.15
CA SER A 64 1.49 -7.15 1.84
C SER A 64 0.00 -6.94 2.14
N THR A 65 -0.58 -7.77 2.97
CA THR A 65 -1.91 -7.60 3.57
C THR A 65 -2.12 -6.20 4.14
N GLY A 66 -1.11 -5.66 4.84
CA GLY A 66 -1.15 -4.30 5.37
C GLY A 66 -1.25 -3.23 4.27
N ALA A 67 -0.67 -3.46 3.08
CA ALA A 67 -0.79 -2.54 1.95
C ALA A 67 -2.22 -2.52 1.37
N ILE A 68 -2.91 -3.68 1.36
CA ILE A 68 -4.33 -3.75 0.97
C ILE A 68 -5.17 -2.91 1.94
N ILE A 69 -4.98 -3.12 3.25
CA ILE A 69 -5.71 -2.38 4.30
C ILE A 69 -5.37 -0.88 4.22
N ALA A 70 -4.07 -0.52 4.13
CA ALA A 70 -3.63 0.87 4.05
C ALA A 70 -4.28 1.61 2.87
N THR A 71 -4.30 0.98 1.69
CA THR A 71 -4.86 1.59 0.48
C THR A 71 -6.37 1.79 0.60
N THR A 72 -7.10 0.78 1.07
CA THR A 72 -8.56 0.89 1.23
C THR A 72 -8.94 1.94 2.29
N LEU A 73 -8.21 1.99 3.41
CA LEU A 73 -8.42 3.04 4.43
C LEU A 73 -8.08 4.43 3.90
N ALA A 74 -6.99 4.60 3.13
CA ALA A 74 -6.64 5.88 2.51
C ALA A 74 -7.68 6.35 1.49
N LEU A 75 -8.44 5.42 0.89
CA LEU A 75 -9.63 5.67 0.05
C LEU A 75 -10.94 5.87 0.85
N GLU A 76 -10.85 6.12 2.15
CA GLU A 76 -11.99 6.35 3.06
C GLU A 76 -12.96 5.17 3.23
N TRP A 77 -12.50 3.94 2.99
CA TRP A 77 -13.34 2.78 3.31
C TRP A 77 -13.52 2.66 4.82
N ARG A 78 -14.70 2.21 5.25
CA ARG A 78 -14.94 1.80 6.64
C ARG A 78 -14.19 0.51 6.90
N VAL A 79 -13.67 0.35 8.09
CA VAL A 79 -12.99 -0.91 8.46
C VAL A 79 -13.90 -2.12 8.24
N ARG A 80 -15.20 -2.03 8.52
CA ARG A 80 -16.16 -3.12 8.27
C ARG A 80 -16.21 -3.53 6.79
N ASP A 81 -16.16 -2.56 5.86
CA ASP A 81 -16.21 -2.86 4.42
C ASP A 81 -14.92 -3.57 3.96
N VAL A 82 -13.79 -3.25 4.61
CA VAL A 82 -12.51 -3.95 4.42
C VAL A 82 -12.58 -5.38 5.00
N VAL A 83 -13.22 -5.57 6.14
CA VAL A 83 -13.48 -6.91 6.72
C VAL A 83 -14.30 -7.77 5.76
N ASP A 84 -15.38 -7.22 5.20
CA ASP A 84 -16.23 -7.91 4.23
C ASP A 84 -15.45 -8.29 2.97
N LEU A 85 -14.59 -7.39 2.49
CA LEU A 85 -13.66 -7.66 1.40
C LEU A 85 -12.74 -8.85 1.73
N TYR A 86 -12.16 -8.87 2.92
CA TYR A 86 -11.27 -9.95 3.37
C TYR A 86 -11.97 -11.29 3.43
N PHE A 87 -13.18 -11.35 3.97
CA PHE A 87 -13.97 -12.60 3.98
C PHE A 87 -14.29 -13.14 2.59
N LYS A 88 -14.44 -12.27 1.60
CA LYS A 88 -14.61 -12.67 0.19
C LYS A 88 -13.30 -13.13 -0.44
N LEU A 89 -12.20 -12.45 -0.13
CA LEU A 89 -10.91 -12.69 -0.78
C LEU A 89 -10.15 -13.90 -0.22
N LEU A 90 -10.15 -14.10 1.11
CA LEU A 90 -9.34 -15.13 1.74
C LEU A 90 -9.60 -16.54 1.19
N PRO A 91 -10.85 -17.00 1.03
CA PRO A 91 -11.12 -18.32 0.44
C PRO A 91 -10.61 -18.44 -1.01
N ALA A 92 -10.73 -17.36 -1.79
CA ALA A 92 -10.33 -17.35 -3.20
C ALA A 92 -8.80 -17.30 -3.38
N ILE A 93 -8.10 -16.54 -2.51
CA ILE A 93 -6.64 -16.39 -2.56
C ILE A 93 -5.93 -17.60 -1.97
N PHE A 94 -6.45 -18.15 -0.85
CA PHE A 94 -5.83 -19.25 -0.11
C PHE A 94 -6.48 -20.61 -0.38
N ALA A 95 -7.32 -20.71 -1.41
CA ALA A 95 -7.79 -22.02 -1.91
C ALA A 95 -6.58 -22.89 -2.28
N ARG A 96 -6.41 -24.01 -1.59
CA ARG A 96 -5.25 -24.90 -1.78
C ARG A 96 -5.16 -25.35 -3.24
N PRO A 97 -4.03 -25.16 -3.93
CA PRO A 97 -3.84 -25.76 -5.24
C PRO A 97 -3.82 -27.29 -5.07
N GLN A 98 -4.57 -27.97 -5.92
CA GLN A 98 -4.58 -29.44 -5.99
C GLN A 98 -3.35 -29.96 -6.77
N VAL A 99 -2.13 -29.58 -6.35
CA VAL A 99 -0.90 -30.10 -6.94
C VAL A 99 -0.30 -31.15 -6.00
N PRO A 100 -0.35 -32.44 -6.36
CA PRO A 100 0.23 -33.47 -5.53
C PRO A 100 1.75 -33.57 -5.70
N GLY A 101 2.46 -33.89 -4.63
CA GLY A 101 3.85 -34.35 -4.62
C GLY A 101 4.95 -33.30 -4.57
N PRO A 102 6.22 -33.69 -4.83
CA PRO A 102 7.43 -32.86 -4.65
C PRO A 102 7.54 -31.68 -5.62
N LEU A 103 6.78 -31.67 -6.73
CA LEU A 103 6.65 -30.55 -7.67
C LEU A 103 6.09 -29.26 -7.04
N ARG A 104 5.52 -29.36 -5.83
CA ARG A 104 4.96 -28.24 -5.07
C ARG A 104 6.00 -27.18 -4.70
N VAL A 105 7.29 -27.52 -4.69
CA VAL A 105 8.37 -26.57 -4.35
C VAL A 105 8.74 -25.68 -5.55
N LEU A 106 8.42 -26.10 -6.77
CA LEU A 106 8.82 -25.42 -8.01
C LEU A 106 7.70 -24.60 -8.66
N ILE A 107 6.49 -24.70 -8.15
CA ILE A 107 5.33 -23.98 -8.73
C ILE A 107 4.71 -23.09 -7.65
N PRO A 108 4.41 -21.80 -7.94
CA PRO A 108 3.70 -20.95 -6.99
C PRO A 108 2.43 -21.63 -6.48
N ALA A 109 2.26 -21.65 -5.15
CA ALA A 109 1.18 -22.37 -4.49
C ALA A 109 -0.21 -21.83 -4.84
N PHE A 110 -0.30 -20.55 -5.21
CA PHE A 110 -1.57 -19.88 -5.52
C PHE A 110 -1.48 -19.13 -6.86
N LYS A 111 -2.61 -19.08 -7.56
CA LYS A 111 -2.72 -18.25 -8.76
C LYS A 111 -2.99 -16.80 -8.36
N ASN A 112 -2.19 -15.86 -8.84
CA ASN A 112 -2.41 -14.41 -8.67
C ASN A 112 -3.80 -13.95 -9.15
N LYS A 113 -4.48 -14.77 -9.96
CA LYS A 113 -5.71 -14.39 -10.67
C LYS A 113 -6.83 -13.87 -9.75
N ALA A 114 -7.07 -14.52 -8.61
CA ALA A 114 -8.13 -14.11 -7.69
C ALA A 114 -7.80 -12.75 -7.03
N LEU A 115 -6.56 -12.57 -6.58
CA LEU A 115 -6.10 -11.29 -6.04
C LEU A 115 -6.14 -10.20 -7.11
N THR A 116 -5.61 -10.47 -8.31
CA THR A 116 -5.62 -9.52 -9.43
C THR A 116 -7.03 -9.09 -9.80
N GLN A 117 -7.98 -10.04 -9.90
CA GLN A 117 -9.37 -9.72 -10.19
C GLN A 117 -9.99 -8.80 -9.15
N ALA A 118 -9.79 -9.11 -7.88
CA ALA A 118 -10.29 -8.29 -6.79
C ALA A 118 -9.67 -6.90 -6.79
N LEU A 119 -8.34 -6.79 -6.93
CA LEU A 119 -7.69 -5.49 -7.00
C LEU A 119 -8.18 -4.66 -8.19
N ASN A 120 -8.44 -5.28 -9.34
CA ASN A 120 -9.05 -4.62 -10.49
C ASN A 120 -10.49 -4.16 -10.20
N GLU A 121 -11.29 -4.99 -9.54
CA GLU A 121 -12.68 -4.67 -9.19
C GLU A 121 -12.76 -3.51 -8.19
N TYR A 122 -11.95 -3.53 -7.12
CA TYR A 122 -12.08 -2.59 -6.01
C TYR A 122 -11.22 -1.33 -6.15
N LEU A 123 -10.04 -1.43 -6.75
CA LEU A 123 -9.15 -0.29 -6.96
C LEU A 123 -9.30 0.32 -8.36
N GLY A 124 -9.71 -0.48 -9.37
CA GLY A 124 -9.88 -0.01 -10.75
C GLY A 124 -8.61 0.61 -11.32
N ASP A 125 -8.76 1.71 -12.03
CA ASP A 125 -7.67 2.45 -12.67
C ASP A 125 -7.15 3.63 -11.82
N ARG A 126 -7.37 3.60 -10.52
CA ARG A 126 -6.83 4.61 -9.60
C ARG A 126 -5.31 4.54 -9.58
N MET A 127 -4.69 5.68 -9.74
CA MET A 127 -3.25 5.86 -9.72
C MET A 127 -2.79 6.40 -8.36
N LEU A 128 -1.49 6.37 -8.09
CA LEU A 128 -0.89 6.92 -6.87
C LEU A 128 -1.23 8.41 -6.68
N LYS A 129 -1.42 9.15 -7.78
CA LYS A 129 -1.85 10.56 -7.78
C LYS A 129 -3.36 10.78 -7.66
N SER A 130 -4.16 9.73 -7.44
CA SER A 130 -5.62 9.84 -7.39
C SER A 130 -6.08 10.80 -6.29
N GLU A 131 -7.04 11.66 -6.60
CA GLU A 131 -7.69 12.56 -5.62
C GLU A 131 -8.64 11.83 -4.67
N ASP A 132 -8.95 10.56 -4.95
CA ASP A 132 -9.70 9.70 -4.05
C ASP A 132 -8.93 9.35 -2.79
N LEU A 133 -7.58 9.43 -2.81
CA LEU A 133 -6.74 9.25 -1.63
C LEU A 133 -6.87 10.46 -0.71
N LYS A 134 -7.40 10.26 0.49
CA LYS A 134 -7.73 11.34 1.44
C LYS A 134 -6.66 11.56 2.51
N THR A 135 -5.67 10.68 2.57
CA THR A 135 -4.53 10.81 3.47
C THR A 135 -3.26 10.33 2.78
N GLY A 136 -2.12 10.52 3.41
CA GLY A 136 -0.85 9.94 2.96
C GLY A 136 -0.95 8.42 2.88
N LEU A 137 -0.39 7.84 1.82
CA LEU A 137 -0.30 6.40 1.61
C LEU A 137 1.14 6.01 1.34
N ALA A 138 1.64 4.97 2.01
CA ALA A 138 2.93 4.36 1.74
C ALA A 138 2.78 2.85 1.50
N ILE A 139 3.35 2.36 0.41
CA ILE A 139 3.33 0.93 0.04
C ILE A 139 4.76 0.42 -0.04
N HIS A 140 5.03 -0.71 0.63
CA HIS A 140 6.35 -1.32 0.72
C HIS A 140 6.42 -2.59 -0.11
N SER A 141 7.37 -2.68 -1.03
CA SER A 141 7.63 -3.84 -1.87
C SER A 141 9.11 -4.17 -1.91
N LYS A 142 9.47 -5.36 -2.38
CA LYS A 142 10.85 -5.76 -2.65
C LYS A 142 11.08 -5.82 -4.15
N ARG A 143 11.90 -4.91 -4.68
CA ARG A 143 12.31 -4.95 -6.08
C ARG A 143 13.41 -5.99 -6.28
N ILE A 144 13.20 -6.93 -7.20
CA ILE A 144 14.06 -8.11 -7.37
C ILE A 144 15.27 -7.77 -8.24
N ASP A 145 15.04 -7.08 -9.34
CA ASP A 145 16.06 -6.73 -10.34
C ASP A 145 17.16 -5.81 -9.80
N SER A 146 16.86 -4.99 -8.79
CA SER A 146 17.86 -4.14 -8.10
C SER A 146 18.20 -4.61 -6.69
N GLY A 147 17.48 -5.60 -6.14
CA GLY A 147 17.64 -6.06 -4.77
C GLY A 147 17.22 -5.06 -3.68
N SER A 148 16.61 -3.92 -4.06
CA SER A 148 16.27 -2.85 -3.13
C SER A 148 14.89 -3.04 -2.49
N ALA A 149 14.73 -2.55 -1.26
CA ALA A 149 13.40 -2.24 -0.73
C ALA A 149 12.83 -1.04 -1.51
N TRP A 150 11.58 -1.12 -1.90
CA TRP A 150 10.92 -0.07 -2.66
C TRP A 150 9.74 0.47 -1.86
N VAL A 151 9.83 1.75 -1.50
CA VAL A 151 8.80 2.48 -0.76
C VAL A 151 8.22 3.52 -1.69
N VAL A 152 6.94 3.43 -1.95
CA VAL A 152 6.21 4.35 -2.82
C VAL A 152 5.22 5.14 -1.97
N VAL A 153 5.25 6.46 -2.10
CA VAL A 153 4.38 7.36 -1.33
C VAL A 153 3.60 8.29 -2.26
N ASN A 154 2.39 8.64 -1.86
CA ASN A 154 1.54 9.58 -2.61
C ASN A 154 1.80 11.05 -2.26
N ASN A 155 2.98 11.38 -1.73
CA ASN A 155 3.33 12.77 -1.45
C ASN A 155 3.78 13.49 -2.74
N PRO A 156 3.11 14.57 -3.17
CA PRO A 156 3.51 15.33 -4.37
C PRO A 156 4.91 15.97 -4.26
N ASP A 157 5.41 16.17 -3.03
CA ASP A 157 6.72 16.76 -2.78
C ASP A 157 7.84 15.70 -2.69
N TRP A 158 7.51 14.42 -2.85
CA TRP A 158 8.48 13.34 -2.98
C TRP A 158 9.31 13.52 -4.25
N CYS A 159 10.64 13.56 -4.15
CA CYS A 159 11.54 13.85 -5.26
C CYS A 159 11.37 12.89 -6.47
N TYR A 160 10.82 11.69 -6.24
CA TYR A 160 10.53 10.71 -7.30
C TYR A 160 9.07 10.68 -7.73
N PHE A 161 8.20 11.51 -7.20
CA PHE A 161 6.76 11.46 -7.46
C PHE A 161 6.44 11.58 -8.95
N ASP A 162 6.91 12.67 -9.58
CA ASP A 162 6.75 12.90 -11.02
C ASP A 162 8.02 12.53 -11.81
N SER A 163 8.98 11.88 -11.16
CA SER A 163 10.23 11.45 -11.77
C SER A 163 9.99 10.30 -12.73
N LYS A 164 10.65 10.36 -13.89
CA LYS A 164 10.58 9.34 -14.94
C LYS A 164 11.94 8.68 -15.13
N TYR A 165 11.93 7.41 -15.44
CA TYR A 165 13.14 6.68 -15.82
C TYR A 165 13.45 6.95 -17.30
N GLY A 166 14.16 8.05 -17.58
CA GLY A 166 14.43 8.52 -18.95
C GLY A 166 13.21 9.14 -19.62
N SER A 167 13.31 9.46 -20.92
CA SER A 167 12.26 10.13 -21.70
C SER A 167 11.00 9.27 -21.92
N GLU A 168 11.12 7.96 -21.83
CA GLU A 168 10.04 6.99 -22.03
C GLU A 168 9.51 6.43 -20.69
N GLY A 169 10.05 6.89 -19.56
CA GLY A 169 9.70 6.42 -18.23
C GLY A 169 8.27 6.81 -17.82
N ILE A 170 7.63 5.94 -17.05
CA ILE A 170 6.36 6.20 -16.38
C ILE A 170 6.69 6.91 -15.06
N ALA A 171 6.03 8.03 -14.76
CA ALA A 171 6.16 8.69 -13.48
C ALA A 171 5.60 7.82 -12.35
N ASN A 172 6.21 7.85 -11.15
CA ASN A 172 5.70 7.07 -10.03
C ASN A 172 4.27 7.45 -9.68
N SER A 173 3.89 8.72 -9.86
CA SER A 173 2.52 9.22 -9.68
C SER A 173 1.49 8.53 -10.58
N ASP A 174 1.92 8.00 -11.73
CA ASP A 174 1.09 7.33 -12.73
C ASP A 174 0.98 5.81 -12.51
N PHE A 175 1.64 5.24 -11.49
CA PHE A 175 1.46 3.82 -11.18
C PHE A 175 0.05 3.56 -10.65
N TYR A 176 -0.57 2.49 -11.14
CA TYR A 176 -1.86 2.05 -10.64
C TYR A 176 -1.74 1.51 -9.22
N LEU A 177 -2.66 1.90 -8.34
CA LEU A 177 -2.71 1.40 -6.96
C LEU A 177 -2.81 -0.14 -6.91
N ARG A 178 -3.58 -0.75 -7.82
CA ARG A 178 -3.71 -2.20 -7.93
C ARG A 178 -2.36 -2.89 -8.17
N ASP A 179 -1.50 -2.32 -9.02
CA ASP A 179 -0.19 -2.90 -9.34
C ASP A 179 0.78 -2.74 -8.17
N LEU A 180 0.75 -1.58 -7.49
CA LEU A 180 1.55 -1.32 -6.29
C LEU A 180 1.16 -2.25 -5.13
N VAL A 181 -0.14 -2.41 -4.88
CA VAL A 181 -0.65 -3.31 -3.83
C VAL A 181 -0.35 -4.77 -4.17
N GLN A 182 -0.53 -5.17 -5.43
CA GLN A 182 -0.21 -6.53 -5.88
C GLN A 182 1.29 -6.82 -5.74
N SER A 183 2.16 -5.86 -6.07
CA SER A 183 3.61 -5.97 -5.89
C SER A 183 3.98 -6.21 -4.42
N SER A 184 3.32 -5.48 -3.52
CA SER A 184 3.52 -5.61 -2.08
C SER A 184 3.04 -6.96 -1.52
N ALA A 185 2.05 -7.59 -2.16
CA ALA A 185 1.42 -8.83 -1.70
C ALA A 185 1.91 -10.10 -2.43
N ALA A 186 2.93 -10.00 -3.29
CA ALA A 186 3.46 -11.11 -4.08
C ALA A 186 4.46 -11.97 -3.28
N ALA A 187 3.99 -12.66 -2.24
CA ALA A 187 4.83 -13.48 -1.38
C ALA A 187 5.47 -14.64 -2.19
N PRO A 188 6.83 -14.76 -2.20
CA PRO A 188 7.54 -15.83 -2.86
C PRO A 188 7.04 -17.20 -2.43
N THR A 189 7.11 -18.19 -3.30
CA THR A 189 6.59 -19.56 -3.12
C THR A 189 5.06 -19.64 -3.11
N TYR A 190 4.37 -18.58 -2.72
CA TYR A 190 2.89 -18.49 -2.77
C TYR A 190 2.40 -17.92 -4.09
N PHE A 191 3.04 -16.84 -4.56
CA PHE A 191 2.68 -16.13 -5.79
C PHE A 191 3.88 -15.99 -6.73
N ALA A 192 3.61 -15.82 -8.02
CA ALA A 192 4.61 -15.38 -8.98
C ALA A 192 5.00 -13.91 -8.72
N ASP A 193 6.19 -13.52 -9.20
CA ASP A 193 6.61 -12.11 -9.21
C ASP A 193 5.59 -11.22 -9.96
N VAL A 194 5.49 -10.00 -9.51
CA VAL A 194 4.64 -8.99 -10.15
C VAL A 194 5.51 -8.06 -10.98
N ARG A 195 5.08 -7.85 -12.24
CA ARG A 195 5.75 -6.96 -13.18
C ARG A 195 5.01 -5.64 -13.27
N VAL A 196 5.67 -4.57 -12.86
CA VAL A 196 5.13 -3.22 -12.97
C VAL A 196 5.78 -2.52 -14.15
N PRO A 197 4.99 -1.96 -15.08
CA PRO A 197 5.53 -1.20 -16.20
C PRO A 197 6.29 0.04 -15.71
N LEU A 198 7.54 0.22 -16.14
CA LEU A 198 8.37 1.39 -15.83
C LEU A 198 8.52 2.36 -17.00
N ALA A 199 8.35 1.88 -18.23
CA ALA A 199 8.53 2.68 -19.42
C ALA A 199 7.60 2.26 -20.55
N ARG A 200 7.28 3.22 -21.44
CA ARG A 200 6.54 2.99 -22.68
C ARG A 200 7.32 3.58 -23.85
N ASN A 201 7.41 2.84 -24.94
CA ASN A 201 8.02 3.35 -26.16
C ASN A 201 7.14 4.43 -26.84
N LYS A 202 7.64 5.04 -27.91
CA LYS A 202 6.92 6.09 -28.67
C LYS A 202 5.56 5.64 -29.21
N SER A 203 5.34 4.33 -29.39
CA SER A 203 4.07 3.75 -29.84
C SER A 203 3.11 3.45 -28.66
N GLY A 204 3.48 3.80 -27.41
CA GLY A 204 2.69 3.56 -26.21
C GLY A 204 2.80 2.15 -25.63
N ASN A 205 3.55 1.25 -26.28
CA ASN A 205 3.75 -0.11 -25.78
C ASN A 205 4.74 -0.12 -24.63
N VAL A 206 4.53 -1.01 -23.65
CA VAL A 206 5.45 -1.18 -22.53
C VAL A 206 6.80 -1.67 -23.04
N SER A 207 7.86 -0.93 -22.71
CA SER A 207 9.25 -1.18 -23.13
C SER A 207 10.17 -1.58 -21.98
N GLY A 208 9.70 -1.45 -20.71
CA GLY A 208 10.46 -1.79 -19.53
C GLY A 208 9.56 -2.17 -18.36
N TYR A 209 10.02 -3.15 -17.57
CA TYR A 209 9.34 -3.61 -16.36
C TYR A 209 10.30 -3.64 -15.18
N ALA A 210 9.80 -3.38 -13.98
CA ALA A 210 10.43 -3.81 -12.74
C ALA A 210 9.72 -5.05 -12.21
N HIS A 211 10.47 -5.91 -11.54
CA HIS A 211 9.98 -7.16 -10.96
C HIS A 211 9.95 -7.05 -9.45
N PHE A 212 8.83 -7.45 -8.86
CA PHE A 212 8.59 -7.30 -7.43
C PHE A 212 8.17 -8.59 -6.75
N PHE A 213 8.63 -8.72 -5.51
CA PHE A 213 8.09 -9.61 -4.50
C PHE A 213 7.48 -8.81 -3.34
N ASP A 214 6.76 -9.53 -2.49
CA ASP A 214 6.20 -9.03 -1.24
C ASP A 214 7.25 -8.28 -0.41
N GLY A 215 6.86 -7.13 0.10
CA GLY A 215 7.70 -6.34 1.00
C GLY A 215 8.08 -7.07 2.29
N GLY A 216 7.29 -8.09 2.67
CA GLY A 216 7.54 -8.93 3.83
C GLY A 216 8.79 -9.80 3.77
N VAL A 217 9.41 -9.97 2.59
CA VAL A 217 10.75 -10.59 2.47
C VAL A 217 11.89 -9.62 2.74
N SER A 218 11.58 -8.41 3.17
CA SER A 218 12.52 -7.38 3.58
C SER A 218 12.30 -7.02 5.07
N PRO A 219 13.19 -6.23 5.69
CA PRO A 219 12.96 -5.72 7.05
C PRO A 219 11.65 -4.92 7.22
N ASN A 220 11.03 -4.50 6.11
CA ASN A 220 9.82 -3.67 6.09
C ASN A 220 8.52 -4.49 6.23
N ASN A 221 8.57 -5.76 6.65
CA ASN A 221 7.34 -6.50 6.96
C ASN A 221 6.53 -5.79 8.05
N ASN A 222 7.19 -5.28 9.08
CA ASN A 222 6.66 -4.22 9.93
C ASN A 222 7.22 -2.89 9.42
N PRO A 223 6.39 -2.02 8.84
CA PRO A 223 6.88 -0.82 8.18
C PRO A 223 7.12 0.37 9.12
N ALA A 224 6.90 0.24 10.42
CA ALA A 224 6.93 1.38 11.36
C ALA A 224 8.25 2.17 11.29
N LEU A 225 9.41 1.48 11.35
CA LEU A 225 10.72 2.14 11.25
C LEU A 225 10.90 2.79 9.88
N GLN A 226 10.52 2.10 8.81
CA GLN A 226 10.64 2.67 7.46
C GLN A 226 9.73 3.88 7.26
N LEU A 227 8.55 3.89 7.85
CA LEU A 227 7.65 5.05 7.82
C LEU A 227 8.23 6.24 8.60
N LEU A 228 8.86 5.98 9.76
CA LEU A 228 9.60 7.02 10.48
C LEU A 228 10.68 7.64 9.59
N LEU A 229 11.52 6.82 8.96
CA LEU A 229 12.56 7.29 8.04
C LEU A 229 11.95 8.03 6.83
N THR A 230 10.86 7.54 6.29
CA THR A 230 10.17 8.15 5.14
C THR A 230 9.70 9.57 5.45
N VAL A 231 9.17 9.83 6.65
CA VAL A 231 8.62 11.16 6.97
C VAL A 231 9.68 12.13 7.47
N THR A 232 10.83 11.65 7.91
CA THR A 232 11.95 12.49 8.40
C THR A 232 13.00 12.74 7.32
N GLU A 233 13.11 11.85 6.31
CA GLU A 233 14.09 11.99 5.22
C GLU A 233 13.63 13.04 4.19
N PRO A 234 14.42 14.09 3.91
CA PRO A 234 14.04 15.19 3.02
C PRO A 234 13.62 14.75 1.61
N ALA A 235 14.21 13.65 1.08
CA ALA A 235 13.94 13.15 -0.24
C ALA A 235 12.46 12.76 -0.44
N PHE A 236 11.76 12.36 0.63
CA PHE A 236 10.33 12.03 0.59
C PHE A 236 9.41 13.24 0.71
N GLY A 237 9.94 14.43 1.01
CA GLY A 237 9.21 15.70 1.00
C GLY A 237 8.23 15.93 2.15
N PHE A 238 8.16 15.03 3.14
CA PHE A 238 7.30 15.23 4.32
C PHE A 238 7.91 16.20 5.30
N ASN A 239 9.20 16.06 5.60
CA ASN A 239 9.98 16.89 6.55
C ASN A 239 9.33 16.97 7.93
N TRP A 240 8.68 15.88 8.41
CA TRP A 240 8.05 15.88 9.71
C TRP A 240 9.09 15.75 10.82
N GLN A 241 8.82 16.43 11.92
CA GLN A 241 9.69 16.36 13.09
C GLN A 241 9.36 15.11 13.92
N ALA A 242 10.40 14.36 14.29
CA ALA A 242 10.29 13.30 15.28
C ALA A 242 10.31 13.89 16.70
N GLY A 243 9.63 13.22 17.63
CA GLY A 243 9.59 13.61 19.04
C GLY A 243 8.27 13.21 19.69
N GLU A 244 8.24 13.12 21.02
CA GLU A 244 7.11 12.67 21.81
C GLU A 244 5.81 13.40 21.48
N ASP A 245 5.86 14.74 21.38
CA ASP A 245 4.70 15.58 21.07
C ASP A 245 4.57 15.92 19.58
N LYS A 246 5.35 15.28 18.69
CA LYS A 246 5.42 15.62 17.27
C LYS A 246 4.91 14.52 16.38
N LEU A 247 5.21 13.27 16.70
CA LEU A 247 4.94 12.13 15.82
C LEU A 247 4.49 10.91 16.63
N LEU A 248 3.30 10.41 16.32
CA LEU A 248 2.77 9.13 16.79
C LEU A 248 2.86 8.10 15.65
N ILE A 249 3.39 6.92 15.95
CA ILE A 249 3.39 5.77 15.03
C ILE A 249 2.75 4.58 15.74
#